data_b50a54a6de950cc4592d12f9c17bb7dc
#
_entry.id   b50a54a6de950cc4592d12f9c17bb7dc
#
_cell.length_a   1.000
_cell.length_b   1.000
_cell.length_c   1.000
_cell.angle_alpha   90.00
_cell.angle_beta   90.00
_cell.angle_gamma   90.00
#
_symmetry.space_group_name_H-M   'P 1'
#
loop_
_entity.id
_entity.type
_entity.pdbx_description
1 polymer ?
#
loop_
_entity_poly.entity_id
_entity_poly.type
_entity_poly.pdbx_seq_one_letter_code
_entity_poly.pdbx_strand_id
1 'polypeptide(L)'
;QLLACDGSDLNIARNPNDAGTYFQSQPTDRGFNQIHLNALFDLCEKRYIDLVIQPARLENESLAMTQMIDRYKGEKKTIFIADRGYETYNIFAHVQEKGMYYLIRVKDGGGGSMTGSFDLPDENEFDHDMQLILTRKQTKDVKAKPKKFKFIAKSSPFDYLDLYDKKFYTLNFRVVRFAISEDSYESIITNLPKEDFPVEEIKKVYAMRWGIETSFRELKYAIGLCCFHSKKVEYIMQEI
;
A
#
# COMPACT_ATOMS: atom_id res chain seq x y z
N GLN A 1 4.28 15.82 -7.41
CA GLN A 1 4.70 15.44 -6.06
C GLN A 1 4.77 13.92 -5.96
N LEU A 2 5.78 13.39 -5.25
CA LEU A 2 5.97 11.95 -5.06
C LEU A 2 5.81 11.63 -3.58
N LEU A 3 4.78 10.87 -3.23
CA LEU A 3 4.47 10.49 -1.85
C LEU A 3 4.64 8.99 -1.66
N ALA A 4 5.67 8.59 -0.93
CA ALA A 4 5.85 7.19 -0.55
C ALA A 4 5.01 6.87 0.70
N CYS A 5 4.36 5.71 0.69
CA CYS A 5 3.67 5.15 1.84
C CYS A 5 4.40 3.87 2.29
N ASP A 6 4.67 3.78 3.58
CA ASP A 6 5.29 2.59 4.19
C ASP A 6 4.99 2.55 5.69
N GLY A 7 5.20 1.39 6.30
CA GLY A 7 5.03 1.15 7.73
C GLY A 7 6.33 0.82 8.45
N SER A 8 6.37 1.07 9.76
CA SER A 8 7.53 0.73 10.59
C SER A 8 7.16 0.56 12.05
N ASP A 9 7.61 -0.55 12.65
CA ASP A 9 7.38 -0.83 14.06
C ASP A 9 8.30 -0.02 14.98
N LEU A 10 7.73 0.47 16.08
CA LEU A 10 8.43 1.16 17.14
C LEU A 10 8.25 0.40 18.46
N ASN A 11 9.37 0.04 19.10
CA ASN A 11 9.34 -0.53 20.43
C ASN A 11 8.95 0.54 21.45
N ILE A 12 8.02 0.20 22.33
CA ILE A 12 7.56 1.07 23.42
C ILE A 12 7.74 0.42 24.78
N ALA A 13 7.50 1.18 25.84
CA ALA A 13 7.63 0.68 27.21
C ALA A 13 6.79 -0.59 27.41
N ARG A 14 7.41 -1.62 28.02
CA ARG A 14 6.75 -2.91 28.24
C ARG A 14 5.55 -2.78 29.19
N ASN A 15 4.38 -3.24 28.71
CA ASN A 15 3.13 -3.37 29.45
C ASN A 15 2.39 -4.65 29.01
N PRO A 16 2.52 -5.76 29.76
CA PRO A 16 1.84 -7.03 29.41
C PRO A 16 0.32 -6.95 29.45
N ASN A 17 -0.26 -5.94 30.09
CA ASN A 17 -1.71 -5.77 30.18
C ASN A 17 -2.31 -5.07 28.95
N ASP A 18 -1.47 -4.55 28.07
CA ASP A 18 -1.92 -3.94 26.80
C ASP A 18 -1.92 -4.97 25.69
N ALA A 19 -3.03 -5.66 25.53
CA ALA A 19 -3.19 -6.74 24.55
C ALA A 19 -3.05 -6.25 23.08
N GLY A 20 -3.25 -4.97 22.81
CA GLY A 20 -3.14 -4.41 21.45
C GLY A 20 -1.69 -4.23 20.98
N THR A 21 -0.77 -4.06 21.91
CA THR A 21 0.64 -3.78 21.60
C THR A 21 1.61 -4.85 22.10
N TYR A 22 1.18 -5.74 23.01
CA TYR A 22 2.05 -6.73 23.65
C TYR A 22 2.25 -7.99 22.80
N PHE A 23 3.52 -8.36 22.62
CA PHE A 23 3.96 -9.59 21.96
C PHE A 23 4.75 -10.47 22.93
N GLN A 24 4.48 -11.76 22.90
CA GLN A 24 5.21 -12.80 23.62
C GLN A 24 5.17 -14.09 22.79
N SER A 25 6.34 -14.56 22.36
CA SER A 25 6.45 -15.75 21.50
C SER A 25 6.22 -17.04 22.30
N GLN A 26 6.78 -17.12 23.52
CA GLN A 26 6.62 -18.24 24.43
C GLN A 26 6.33 -17.74 25.85
N PRO A 27 5.64 -18.53 26.70
CA PRO A 27 5.32 -18.13 28.09
C PRO A 27 6.55 -17.76 28.92
N THR A 28 7.71 -18.31 28.60
CA THR A 28 9.00 -18.04 29.27
C THR A 28 9.67 -16.76 28.81
N ASP A 29 9.26 -16.18 27.69
CA ASP A 29 9.86 -14.98 27.15
C ASP A 29 9.44 -13.74 27.93
N ARG A 30 10.32 -12.76 27.99
CA ARG A 30 10.01 -11.47 28.64
C ARG A 30 8.86 -10.74 27.93
N GLY A 31 8.73 -10.92 26.62
CA GLY A 31 7.79 -10.19 25.77
C GLY A 31 8.15 -8.69 25.65
N PHE A 32 7.51 -8.03 24.69
CA PHE A 32 7.74 -6.61 24.37
C PHE A 32 6.44 -5.98 23.84
N ASN A 33 6.38 -4.67 23.78
CA ASN A 33 5.27 -3.93 23.20
C ASN A 33 5.75 -3.11 22.01
N GLN A 34 4.90 -3.07 20.96
CA GLN A 34 5.14 -2.29 19.75
C GLN A 34 3.89 -1.53 19.32
N ILE A 35 4.12 -0.36 18.74
CA ILE A 35 3.17 0.36 17.90
C ILE A 35 3.66 0.34 16.48
N HIS A 36 2.73 0.38 15.53
CA HIS A 36 3.00 0.43 14.10
C HIS A 36 2.75 1.84 13.58
N LEU A 37 3.79 2.45 13.01
CA LEU A 37 3.76 3.78 12.43
C LEU A 37 3.61 3.65 10.92
N ASN A 38 2.46 4.03 10.37
CA ASN A 38 2.29 4.21 8.93
C ASN A 38 2.53 5.67 8.57
N ALA A 39 3.30 5.92 7.53
CA ALA A 39 3.67 7.26 7.13
C ALA A 39 3.45 7.53 5.65
N LEU A 40 3.10 8.77 5.35
CA LEU A 40 3.10 9.33 4.00
C LEU A 40 4.23 10.35 3.90
N PHE A 41 5.26 10.05 3.11
CA PHE A 41 6.51 10.80 3.03
C PHE A 41 6.71 11.41 1.65
N ASP A 42 6.95 12.72 1.58
CA ASP A 42 7.31 13.41 0.36
C ASP A 42 8.78 13.15 0.01
N LEU A 43 8.98 12.37 -1.05
CA LEU A 43 10.32 12.00 -1.53
C LEU A 43 11.13 13.18 -2.09
N CYS A 44 10.45 14.23 -2.57
CA CYS A 44 11.09 15.41 -3.15
C CYS A 44 11.49 16.43 -2.07
N GLU A 45 10.55 16.71 -1.14
CA GLU A 45 10.75 17.69 -0.08
C GLU A 45 11.33 17.08 1.21
N LYS A 46 11.45 15.74 1.25
CA LYS A 46 11.98 14.96 2.39
C LYS A 46 11.32 15.29 3.72
N ARG A 47 9.99 15.30 3.72
CA ARG A 47 9.19 15.56 4.92
C ARG A 47 8.02 14.61 5.03
N TYR A 48 7.61 14.30 6.25
CA TYR A 48 6.37 13.57 6.52
C TYR A 48 5.17 14.48 6.26
N ILE A 49 4.19 13.94 5.54
CA ILE A 49 2.95 14.66 5.16
C ILE A 49 1.81 14.25 6.08
N ASP A 50 1.74 12.95 6.42
CA ASP A 50 0.69 12.39 7.26
C ASP A 50 1.19 11.12 7.95
N LEU A 51 0.59 10.80 9.11
CA LEU A 51 0.93 9.64 9.92
C LEU A 51 -0.35 8.96 10.41
N VAL A 52 -0.31 7.64 10.52
CA VAL A 52 -1.31 6.82 11.21
C VAL A 52 -0.59 5.86 12.14
N ILE A 53 -0.85 5.97 13.45
CA ILE A 53 -0.26 5.11 14.47
C ILE A 53 -1.30 4.09 14.89
N GLN A 54 -0.92 2.81 14.90
CA GLN A 54 -1.78 1.70 15.28
C GLN A 54 -1.09 0.84 16.35
N PRO A 55 -1.86 0.21 17.27
CA PRO A 55 -1.32 -0.90 18.05
C PRO A 55 -0.80 -1.99 17.10
N ALA A 56 0.44 -2.44 17.24
CA ALA A 56 1.07 -3.31 16.24
C ALA A 56 0.37 -4.68 16.04
N ARG A 57 -0.39 -5.16 17.02
CA ARG A 57 -1.20 -6.38 16.86
C ARG A 57 -2.50 -6.16 16.07
N LEU A 58 -2.88 -4.92 15.87
CA LEU A 58 -4.10 -4.51 15.17
C LEU A 58 -3.78 -3.68 13.92
N GLU A 59 -2.54 -3.77 13.45
CA GLU A 59 -2.09 -3.05 12.28
C GLU A 59 -2.89 -3.40 11.03
N ASN A 60 -3.17 -2.37 10.24
CA ASN A 60 -3.79 -2.49 8.94
C ASN A 60 -3.25 -1.38 8.04
N GLU A 61 -2.14 -1.66 7.40
CA GLU A 61 -1.43 -0.71 6.54
C GLU A 61 -2.29 -0.22 5.37
N SER A 62 -3.07 -1.13 4.75
CA SER A 62 -3.97 -0.77 3.65
C SER A 62 -5.04 0.23 4.09
N LEU A 63 -5.63 0.04 5.28
CA LEU A 63 -6.58 1.00 5.86
C LEU A 63 -5.89 2.33 6.19
N ALA A 64 -4.70 2.29 6.77
CA ALA A 64 -3.94 3.49 7.10
C ALA A 64 -3.62 4.31 5.83
N MET A 65 -3.19 3.64 4.76
CA MET A 65 -2.93 4.30 3.47
C MET A 65 -4.19 4.92 2.87
N THR A 66 -5.34 4.22 2.88
CA THR A 66 -6.60 4.80 2.37
C THR A 66 -7.02 6.02 3.18
N GLN A 67 -6.88 5.99 4.50
CA GLN A 67 -7.16 7.15 5.37
C GLN A 67 -6.25 8.34 5.05
N MET A 68 -4.95 8.12 4.85
CA MET A 68 -4.00 9.17 4.49
C MET A 68 -4.29 9.73 3.08
N ILE A 69 -4.64 8.88 2.11
CA ILE A 69 -5.07 9.30 0.78
C ILE A 69 -6.31 10.20 0.89
N ASP A 70 -7.33 9.79 1.66
CA ASP A 70 -8.58 10.55 1.81
C ASP A 70 -8.38 11.91 2.46
N ARG A 71 -7.52 11.99 3.47
CA ARG A 71 -7.17 13.26 4.16
C ARG A 71 -6.30 14.18 3.30
N TYR A 72 -5.54 13.63 2.37
CA TYR A 72 -4.62 14.40 1.54
C TYR A 72 -5.37 15.40 0.65
N LYS A 73 -5.01 16.69 0.77
CA LYS A 73 -5.66 17.83 0.06
C LYS A 73 -4.69 18.58 -0.87
N GLY A 74 -3.67 17.87 -1.36
CA GLY A 74 -2.74 18.50 -2.30
C GLY A 74 -3.42 18.87 -3.62
N GLU A 75 -3.12 20.05 -4.13
CA GLU A 75 -3.66 20.57 -5.40
C GLU A 75 -2.85 20.13 -6.63
N LYS A 76 -1.65 19.58 -6.41
CA LYS A 76 -0.73 19.17 -7.48
C LYS A 76 -1.03 17.74 -7.93
N LYS A 77 -0.68 17.44 -9.18
CA LYS A 77 -0.60 16.05 -9.64
C LYS A 77 0.34 15.28 -8.71
N THR A 78 -0.20 14.30 -8.00
CA THR A 78 0.50 13.53 -6.97
C THR A 78 0.56 12.07 -7.39
N ILE A 79 1.70 11.42 -7.16
CA ILE A 79 1.91 9.98 -7.36
C ILE A 79 2.09 9.38 -5.97
N PHE A 80 1.21 8.46 -5.57
CA PHE A 80 1.37 7.64 -4.38
C PHE A 80 2.19 6.40 -4.74
N ILE A 81 3.28 6.19 -4.03
CA ILE A 81 4.21 5.08 -4.28
C ILE A 81 4.21 4.16 -3.06
N ALA A 82 4.01 2.87 -3.27
CA ALA A 82 4.05 1.89 -2.20
C ALA A 82 4.59 0.54 -2.67
N ASP A 83 4.95 -0.31 -1.71
CA ASP A 83 5.41 -1.64 -1.99
C ASP A 83 4.25 -2.65 -2.13
N ARG A 84 4.61 -3.93 -2.22
CA ARG A 84 3.67 -5.04 -2.43
C ARG A 84 2.68 -5.24 -1.29
N GLY A 85 2.97 -4.78 -0.06
CA GLY A 85 2.03 -4.84 1.06
C GLY A 85 0.74 -4.06 0.82
N TYR A 86 0.79 -3.08 -0.07
CA TYR A 86 -0.33 -2.18 -0.41
C TYR A 86 -1.09 -2.58 -1.69
N GLU A 87 -0.88 -3.78 -2.21
CA GLU A 87 -1.55 -4.25 -3.45
C GLU A 87 -3.04 -4.56 -3.20
N THR A 88 -3.89 -3.54 -3.15
CA THR A 88 -5.33 -3.68 -2.97
C THR A 88 -6.14 -2.84 -3.95
N TYR A 89 -7.24 -3.40 -4.44
CA TYR A 89 -8.17 -2.65 -5.32
C TYR A 89 -8.76 -1.42 -4.63
N ASN A 90 -8.92 -1.46 -3.31
CA ASN A 90 -9.44 -0.33 -2.55
C ASN A 90 -8.51 0.88 -2.63
N ILE A 91 -7.20 0.70 -2.43
CA ILE A 91 -6.21 1.77 -2.55
C ILE A 91 -6.22 2.35 -3.97
N PHE A 92 -6.23 1.50 -5.01
CA PHE A 92 -6.27 1.97 -6.40
C PHE A 92 -7.50 2.82 -6.68
N ALA A 93 -8.67 2.41 -6.14
CA ALA A 93 -9.91 3.15 -6.29
C ALA A 93 -9.87 4.49 -5.56
N HIS A 94 -9.39 4.56 -4.32
CA HIS A 94 -9.26 5.82 -3.57
C HIS A 94 -8.39 6.84 -4.30
N VAL A 95 -7.26 6.41 -4.86
CA VAL A 95 -6.40 7.31 -5.64
C VAL A 95 -7.05 7.73 -6.94
N GLN A 96 -7.72 6.80 -7.67
CA GLN A 96 -8.44 7.08 -8.91
C GLN A 96 -9.56 8.10 -8.69
N GLU A 97 -10.39 7.95 -7.64
CA GLU A 97 -11.48 8.87 -7.32
C GLU A 97 -11.00 10.28 -6.96
N LYS A 98 -9.79 10.41 -6.45
CA LYS A 98 -9.14 11.71 -6.22
C LYS A 98 -8.55 12.33 -7.49
N GLY A 99 -8.58 11.63 -8.63
CA GLY A 99 -7.94 12.07 -9.87
C GLY A 99 -6.42 12.17 -9.77
N MET A 100 -5.81 11.37 -8.88
CA MET A 100 -4.37 11.30 -8.64
C MET A 100 -3.78 10.01 -9.22
N TYR A 101 -2.48 9.83 -9.06
CA TYR A 101 -1.75 8.70 -9.62
C TYR A 101 -1.19 7.79 -8.53
N TYR A 102 -1.01 6.53 -8.88
CA TYR A 102 -0.32 5.56 -8.04
C TYR A 102 0.71 4.76 -8.81
N LEU A 103 1.70 4.25 -8.08
CA LEU A 103 2.79 3.41 -8.57
C LEU A 103 3.07 2.37 -7.49
N ILE A 104 2.45 1.19 -7.60
CA ILE A 104 2.46 0.19 -6.53
C ILE A 104 3.03 -1.11 -7.08
N ARG A 105 4.08 -1.62 -6.41
CA ARG A 105 4.62 -2.94 -6.71
C ARG A 105 3.61 -4.00 -6.33
N VAL A 106 3.50 -5.02 -7.17
CA VAL A 106 2.62 -6.15 -6.94
C VAL A 106 3.41 -7.47 -7.04
N LYS A 107 2.82 -8.54 -6.51
CA LYS A 107 3.44 -9.86 -6.62
C LYS A 107 3.51 -10.27 -8.09
N ASP A 108 4.73 -10.59 -8.54
CA ASP A 108 4.98 -11.03 -9.91
C ASP A 108 4.49 -12.45 -10.11
N GLY A 109 3.46 -12.63 -10.94
CA GLY A 109 2.92 -13.91 -11.36
C GLY A 109 2.57 -14.92 -10.25
N GLY A 110 2.19 -16.12 -10.67
CA GLY A 110 1.95 -17.27 -9.79
C GLY A 110 0.62 -17.27 -9.03
N GLY A 111 0.34 -18.39 -8.37
CA GLY A 111 -0.89 -18.56 -7.59
C GLY A 111 -0.99 -17.60 -6.42
N GLY A 112 -2.16 -16.96 -6.29
CA GLY A 112 -2.46 -16.01 -5.22
C GLY A 112 -1.96 -14.58 -5.45
N SER A 113 -1.38 -14.25 -6.62
CA SER A 113 -1.10 -12.87 -7.00
C SER A 113 -2.35 -12.20 -7.60
N MET A 114 -2.43 -10.88 -7.47
CA MET A 114 -3.49 -10.09 -8.12
C MET A 114 -3.38 -10.23 -9.64
N THR A 115 -2.15 -10.14 -10.17
CA THR A 115 -1.84 -10.21 -11.59
C THR A 115 -2.10 -11.57 -12.22
N GLY A 116 -2.03 -12.67 -11.47
CA GLY A 116 -2.28 -14.02 -11.97
C GLY A 116 -3.72 -14.27 -12.47
N SER A 117 -4.65 -13.36 -12.20
CA SER A 117 -6.02 -13.41 -12.70
C SER A 117 -6.28 -12.48 -13.91
N PHE A 118 -5.28 -11.73 -14.35
CA PHE A 118 -5.38 -10.77 -15.44
C PHE A 118 -5.10 -11.40 -16.80
N ASP A 119 -5.59 -10.76 -17.85
CA ASP A 119 -5.26 -11.11 -19.24
C ASP A 119 -3.99 -10.36 -19.65
N LEU A 120 -2.85 -10.86 -19.25
CA LEU A 120 -1.56 -10.24 -19.52
C LEU A 120 -0.83 -10.95 -20.67
N PRO A 121 0.10 -10.26 -21.35
CA PRO A 121 0.99 -10.88 -22.33
C PRO A 121 1.84 -12.01 -21.71
N ASP A 122 2.18 -13.02 -22.55
CA ASP A 122 3.06 -14.12 -22.13
C ASP A 122 4.56 -13.73 -22.14
N GLU A 123 4.89 -12.52 -22.57
CA GLU A 123 6.24 -11.98 -22.64
C GLU A 123 6.82 -11.74 -21.23
N ASN A 124 8.14 -11.86 -21.12
CA ASN A 124 8.83 -11.64 -19.86
C ASN A 124 8.77 -10.18 -19.41
N GLU A 125 8.81 -9.24 -20.36
CA GLU A 125 8.69 -7.81 -20.11
C GLU A 125 7.56 -7.23 -20.94
N PHE A 126 6.71 -6.43 -20.32
CA PHE A 126 5.59 -5.78 -20.99
C PHE A 126 5.13 -4.51 -20.25
N ASP A 127 4.39 -3.70 -20.98
CA ASP A 127 3.66 -2.53 -20.47
C ASP A 127 2.26 -2.57 -21.09
N HIS A 128 1.30 -3.09 -20.34
CA HIS A 128 -0.03 -3.46 -20.82
C HIS A 128 -1.14 -2.70 -20.13
N ASP A 129 -1.92 -1.95 -20.91
CA ASP A 129 -3.09 -1.22 -20.41
C ASP A 129 -4.25 -2.18 -20.11
N MET A 130 -4.89 -1.97 -18.98
CA MET A 130 -5.99 -2.78 -18.51
C MET A 130 -7.19 -1.97 -18.04
N GLN A 131 -8.37 -2.53 -18.31
CA GLN A 131 -9.60 -2.11 -17.68
C GLN A 131 -10.22 -3.29 -16.96
N LEU A 132 -10.38 -3.16 -15.64
CA LEU A 132 -10.97 -4.18 -14.80
C LEU A 132 -12.28 -3.69 -14.19
N ILE A 133 -13.34 -4.48 -14.32
CA ILE A 133 -14.66 -4.16 -13.78
C ILE A 133 -14.87 -4.94 -12.48
N LEU A 134 -14.86 -4.22 -11.37
CA LEU A 134 -15.10 -4.79 -10.04
C LEU A 134 -16.59 -4.88 -9.74
N THR A 135 -17.02 -5.94 -9.09
CA THR A 135 -18.42 -6.13 -8.72
C THR A 135 -18.59 -7.11 -7.56
N ARG A 136 -19.65 -6.93 -6.80
CA ARG A 136 -20.09 -7.93 -5.80
C ARG A 136 -21.12 -8.93 -6.35
N LYS A 137 -21.44 -8.86 -7.66
CA LYS A 137 -22.35 -9.80 -8.33
C LYS A 137 -21.64 -11.10 -8.66
N GLN A 138 -22.39 -12.21 -8.60
CA GLN A 138 -21.95 -13.54 -9.03
C GLN A 138 -22.92 -14.12 -10.09
N THR A 139 -23.34 -13.33 -11.04
CA THR A 139 -24.18 -13.80 -12.16
C THR A 139 -23.41 -14.72 -13.10
N LYS A 140 -24.13 -15.51 -13.91
CA LYS A 140 -23.51 -16.37 -14.93
C LYS A 140 -22.61 -15.57 -15.88
N ASP A 141 -23.05 -14.39 -16.31
CA ASP A 141 -22.32 -13.51 -17.23
C ASP A 141 -21.00 -13.00 -16.63
N VAL A 142 -21.01 -12.64 -15.33
CA VAL A 142 -19.79 -12.22 -14.62
C VAL A 142 -18.81 -13.39 -14.51
N LYS A 143 -19.31 -14.58 -14.14
CA LYS A 143 -18.47 -15.79 -14.00
C LYS A 143 -17.91 -16.28 -15.34
N ALA A 144 -18.63 -16.04 -16.45
CA ALA A 144 -18.18 -16.43 -17.79
C ALA A 144 -17.03 -15.56 -18.33
N LYS A 145 -16.78 -14.39 -17.76
CA LYS A 145 -15.75 -13.43 -18.23
C LYS A 145 -14.80 -13.01 -17.09
N PRO A 146 -14.03 -13.94 -16.49
CA PRO A 146 -13.20 -13.68 -15.33
C PRO A 146 -12.01 -12.71 -15.61
N LYS A 147 -11.58 -12.61 -16.87
CA LYS A 147 -10.54 -11.66 -17.30
C LYS A 147 -11.02 -10.21 -17.32
N LYS A 148 -12.33 -9.98 -17.51
CA LYS A 148 -12.96 -8.64 -17.56
C LYS A 148 -13.55 -8.23 -16.21
N PHE A 149 -14.17 -9.19 -15.50
CA PHE A 149 -14.86 -8.94 -14.25
C PHE A 149 -14.11 -9.54 -13.08
N LYS A 150 -13.93 -8.74 -12.03
CA LYS A 150 -13.38 -9.22 -10.76
C LYS A 150 -14.46 -9.18 -9.69
N PHE A 151 -14.75 -10.34 -9.13
CA PHE A 151 -15.64 -10.44 -7.99
C PHE A 151 -14.90 -10.00 -6.73
N ILE A 152 -15.49 -9.07 -5.98
CA ILE A 152 -15.01 -8.61 -4.67
C ILE A 152 -15.79 -9.36 -3.59
N ALA A 153 -15.08 -10.19 -2.82
CA ALA A 153 -15.68 -10.96 -1.72
C ALA A 153 -16.18 -10.02 -0.61
N LYS A 154 -17.18 -10.47 0.17
CA LYS A 154 -17.72 -9.69 1.29
C LYS A 154 -16.68 -9.36 2.35
N SER A 155 -15.70 -10.25 2.54
CA SER A 155 -14.58 -10.06 3.47
C SER A 155 -13.51 -9.11 2.95
N SER A 156 -13.52 -8.76 1.65
CA SER A 156 -12.54 -7.85 1.07
C SER A 156 -13.04 -6.41 1.16
N PRO A 157 -12.30 -5.51 1.82
CA PRO A 157 -12.63 -4.09 1.87
C PRO A 157 -12.68 -3.50 0.46
N PHE A 158 -13.75 -2.79 0.16
CA PHE A 158 -13.87 -1.98 -1.05
C PHE A 158 -15.00 -0.95 -0.86
N ASP A 159 -14.62 0.32 -0.71
CA ASP A 159 -15.49 1.38 -0.19
C ASP A 159 -16.46 1.94 -1.24
N TYR A 160 -16.24 1.64 -2.53
CA TYR A 160 -17.05 2.12 -3.65
C TYR A 160 -18.14 1.13 -4.12
N LEU A 161 -18.28 -0.01 -3.45
CA LEU A 161 -19.35 -0.99 -3.69
C LEU A 161 -19.86 -1.54 -2.36
N ASP A 162 -21.11 -1.22 -2.00
CA ASP A 162 -21.76 -1.79 -0.83
C ASP A 162 -21.87 -3.32 -0.90
N LEU A 163 -21.97 -3.99 0.24
CA LEU A 163 -21.95 -5.46 0.34
C LEU A 163 -23.01 -6.16 -0.52
N TYR A 164 -24.15 -5.52 -0.76
CA TYR A 164 -25.26 -6.03 -1.55
C TYR A 164 -25.48 -5.26 -2.87
N ASP A 165 -24.52 -4.41 -3.22
CA ASP A 165 -24.64 -3.57 -4.40
C ASP A 165 -24.66 -4.41 -5.70
N LYS A 166 -25.50 -3.99 -6.63
CA LYS A 166 -25.57 -4.56 -7.97
C LYS A 166 -24.80 -3.74 -9.00
N LYS A 167 -24.09 -2.72 -8.57
CA LYS A 167 -23.29 -1.84 -9.42
C LYS A 167 -21.97 -2.49 -9.86
N PHE A 168 -21.34 -1.81 -10.76
CA PHE A 168 -20.00 -2.11 -11.25
C PHE A 168 -19.11 -0.90 -10.99
N TYR A 169 -17.87 -1.17 -10.64
CA TYR A 169 -16.84 -0.15 -10.50
C TYR A 169 -15.72 -0.42 -11.50
N THR A 170 -15.31 0.58 -12.27
CA THR A 170 -14.27 0.41 -13.29
C THR A 170 -12.95 0.98 -12.79
N LEU A 171 -11.92 0.14 -12.78
CA LEU A 171 -10.54 0.54 -12.63
C LEU A 171 -9.85 0.56 -13.97
N ASN A 172 -9.15 1.66 -14.28
CA ASN A 172 -8.29 1.80 -15.44
C ASN A 172 -6.85 1.92 -14.95
N PHE A 173 -5.99 1.02 -15.40
CA PHE A 173 -4.58 0.98 -15.00
C PHE A 173 -3.76 0.26 -16.06
N ARG A 174 -2.47 0.26 -15.89
CA ARG A 174 -1.57 -0.60 -16.66
C ARG A 174 -0.71 -1.43 -15.72
N VAL A 175 -0.30 -2.58 -16.21
CA VAL A 175 0.66 -3.46 -15.56
C VAL A 175 1.98 -3.36 -16.32
N VAL A 176 3.01 -2.95 -15.63
CA VAL A 176 4.37 -2.81 -16.18
C VAL A 176 5.23 -3.90 -15.55
N ARG A 177 5.74 -4.83 -16.36
CA ARG A 177 6.66 -5.88 -15.93
C ARG A 177 8.00 -5.69 -16.60
N PHE A 178 9.08 -5.67 -15.81
CA PHE A 178 10.43 -5.43 -16.29
C PHE A 178 11.47 -6.24 -15.51
N ALA A 179 12.59 -6.55 -16.17
CA ALA A 179 13.71 -7.25 -15.55
C ALA A 179 14.45 -6.36 -14.55
N ILE A 180 14.82 -6.92 -13.39
CA ILE A 180 15.74 -6.33 -12.41
C ILE A 180 17.08 -7.07 -12.38
N SER A 181 17.12 -8.33 -12.86
CA SER A 181 18.30 -9.13 -13.12
C SER A 181 17.98 -10.16 -14.20
N GLU A 182 18.94 -11.02 -14.59
CA GLU A 182 18.77 -12.01 -15.66
C GLU A 182 17.53 -12.90 -15.47
N ASP A 183 17.22 -13.31 -14.22
CA ASP A 183 16.11 -14.22 -13.92
C ASP A 183 15.06 -13.62 -12.96
N SER A 184 15.09 -12.31 -12.73
CA SER A 184 14.25 -11.66 -11.74
C SER A 184 13.50 -10.48 -12.33
N TYR A 185 12.18 -10.43 -12.05
CA TYR A 185 11.29 -9.41 -12.61
C TYR A 185 10.53 -8.71 -11.50
N GLU A 186 10.21 -7.44 -11.74
CA GLU A 186 9.24 -6.69 -10.94
C GLU A 186 8.00 -6.39 -11.77
N SER A 187 6.84 -6.47 -11.10
CA SER A 187 5.55 -6.04 -11.66
C SER A 187 5.01 -4.87 -10.87
N ILE A 188 4.60 -3.84 -11.59
CA ILE A 188 4.04 -2.61 -11.03
C ILE A 188 2.66 -2.37 -11.64
N ILE A 189 1.69 -1.99 -10.81
CA ILE A 189 0.39 -1.49 -11.26
C ILE A 189 0.40 0.03 -11.09
N THR A 190 -0.04 0.74 -12.14
CA THR A 190 -0.08 2.20 -12.17
C THR A 190 -1.18 2.73 -13.10
N ASN A 191 -1.70 3.91 -12.82
CA ASN A 191 -2.59 4.67 -13.71
C ASN A 191 -1.89 5.89 -14.35
N LEU A 192 -0.55 5.93 -14.28
CA LEU A 192 0.24 6.98 -14.95
C LEU A 192 0.13 6.85 -16.49
N PRO A 193 0.01 7.97 -17.24
CA PRO A 193 0.00 7.93 -18.70
C PRO A 193 1.30 7.34 -19.25
N LYS A 194 1.17 6.48 -20.26
CA LYS A 194 2.32 5.77 -20.86
C LYS A 194 3.27 6.71 -21.60
N GLU A 195 2.71 7.72 -22.23
CA GLU A 195 3.45 8.73 -23.00
C GLU A 195 4.37 9.56 -22.09
N ASP A 196 3.90 9.90 -20.89
CA ASP A 196 4.65 10.72 -19.93
C ASP A 196 5.60 9.87 -19.06
N PHE A 197 5.27 8.59 -18.88
CA PHE A 197 5.99 7.66 -17.99
C PHE A 197 6.28 6.33 -18.69
N PRO A 198 7.24 6.29 -19.64
CA PRO A 198 7.72 5.02 -20.22
C PRO A 198 8.34 4.12 -19.14
N VAL A 199 8.56 2.84 -19.46
CA VAL A 199 9.06 1.83 -18.51
C VAL A 199 10.30 2.27 -17.75
N GLU A 200 11.25 2.89 -18.43
CA GLU A 200 12.50 3.37 -17.81
C GLU A 200 12.26 4.48 -16.78
N GLU A 201 11.25 5.32 -16.99
CA GLU A 201 10.88 6.35 -16.03
C GLU A 201 10.12 5.74 -14.83
N ILE A 202 9.26 4.75 -15.07
CA ILE A 202 8.63 3.95 -14.02
C ILE A 202 9.69 3.33 -13.09
N LYS A 203 10.72 2.70 -13.64
CA LYS A 203 11.84 2.11 -12.86
C LYS A 203 12.50 3.16 -11.96
N LYS A 204 12.84 4.31 -12.53
CA LYS A 204 13.51 5.42 -11.79
C LYS A 204 12.63 5.96 -10.66
N VAL A 205 11.38 6.28 -10.98
CA VAL A 205 10.44 6.83 -10.00
C VAL A 205 10.15 5.83 -8.90
N TYR A 206 9.98 4.54 -9.24
CA TYR A 206 9.76 3.51 -8.23
C TYR A 206 10.98 3.30 -7.32
N ALA A 207 12.19 3.35 -7.86
CA ALA A 207 13.42 3.24 -7.07
C ALA A 207 13.55 4.34 -6.00
N MET A 208 12.95 5.52 -6.20
CA MET A 208 12.92 6.58 -5.19
C MET A 208 12.16 6.19 -3.92
N ARG A 209 11.27 5.18 -3.97
CA ARG A 209 10.53 4.66 -2.80
C ARG A 209 11.43 4.36 -1.60
N TRP A 210 12.64 3.86 -1.84
CA TRP A 210 13.63 3.60 -0.78
C TRP A 210 13.93 4.80 0.12
N GLY A 211 13.57 6.00 -0.33
CA GLY A 211 13.72 7.23 0.46
C GLY A 211 12.93 7.20 1.76
N ILE A 212 11.75 6.57 1.81
CA ILE A 212 10.97 6.47 3.07
C ILE A 212 11.62 5.50 4.06
N GLU A 213 12.19 4.39 3.61
CA GLU A 213 12.90 3.45 4.49
C GLU A 213 14.14 4.10 5.10
N THR A 214 14.85 4.91 4.31
CA THR A 214 15.98 5.72 4.81
C THR A 214 15.49 6.74 5.84
N SER A 215 14.37 7.43 5.57
CA SER A 215 13.80 8.42 6.50
C SER A 215 13.37 7.78 7.83
N PHE A 216 12.78 6.58 7.83
CA PHE A 216 12.49 5.86 9.06
C PHE A 216 13.74 5.51 9.87
N ARG A 217 14.83 5.15 9.19
CA ARG A 217 16.12 4.90 9.86
C ARG A 217 16.65 6.17 10.54
N GLU A 218 16.60 7.29 9.85
CA GLU A 218 16.99 8.59 10.39
C GLU A 218 16.10 9.00 11.57
N LEU A 219 14.80 8.86 11.43
CA LEU A 219 13.81 9.17 12.46
C LEU A 219 14.04 8.34 13.73
N LYS A 220 14.25 7.03 13.59
CA LYS A 220 14.46 6.11 14.71
C LYS A 220 15.78 6.35 15.43
N TYR A 221 16.88 6.52 14.71
CA TYR A 221 18.21 6.47 15.28
C TYR A 221 18.89 7.83 15.38
N ALA A 222 18.78 8.71 14.40
CA ALA A 222 19.42 10.02 14.45
C ALA A 222 18.60 11.02 15.26
N ILE A 223 17.26 10.99 15.14
CA ILE A 223 16.35 11.87 15.87
C ILE A 223 15.93 11.27 17.22
N GLY A 224 16.02 9.94 17.36
CA GLY A 224 15.78 9.25 18.61
C GLY A 224 14.32 8.87 18.88
N LEU A 225 13.51 8.68 17.85
CA LEU A 225 12.10 8.25 17.99
C LEU A 225 11.93 6.90 18.71
N CYS A 226 12.98 6.15 18.94
CA CYS A 226 12.95 4.94 19.77
C CYS A 226 13.13 5.22 21.28
N CYS A 227 13.34 6.47 21.69
CA CYS A 227 13.66 6.87 23.07
C CYS A 227 12.53 7.72 23.67
N PHE A 228 11.36 7.12 23.86
CA PHE A 228 10.21 7.79 24.47
C PHE A 228 10.42 8.06 25.96
N HIS A 229 10.04 9.25 26.40
CA HIS A 229 10.05 9.65 27.80
C HIS A 229 8.89 9.02 28.58
N SER A 230 7.75 8.91 27.91
CA SER A 230 6.55 8.32 28.50
C SER A 230 6.54 6.80 28.44
N LYS A 231 5.81 6.20 29.40
CA LYS A 231 5.52 4.76 29.43
C LYS A 231 4.09 4.41 29.02
N LYS A 232 3.19 5.41 28.94
CA LYS A 232 1.79 5.21 28.54
C LYS A 232 1.66 5.48 27.05
N VAL A 233 0.94 4.60 26.35
CA VAL A 233 0.77 4.66 24.89
C VAL A 233 0.19 6.00 24.45
N GLU A 234 -0.82 6.52 25.18
CA GLU A 234 -1.47 7.80 24.84
C GLU A 234 -0.49 8.98 24.85
N TYR A 235 0.50 8.96 25.72
CA TYR A 235 1.52 10.01 25.79
C TYR A 235 2.65 9.78 24.79
N ILE A 236 3.01 8.51 24.53
CA ILE A 236 3.95 8.18 23.45
C ILE A 236 3.42 8.66 22.11
N MET A 237 2.11 8.51 21.85
CA MET A 237 1.48 9.01 20.63
C MET A 237 1.48 10.55 20.51
N GLN A 238 1.74 11.27 21.59
CA GLN A 238 1.92 12.73 21.57
C GLN A 238 3.39 13.15 21.38
N GLU A 239 4.33 12.22 21.59
CA GLU A 239 5.74 12.46 21.36
C GLU A 239 6.15 12.24 19.90
N ILE A 240 5.33 11.51 19.13
CA ILE A 240 5.48 11.23 17.69
C ILE A 240 4.87 12.35 16.85
#